data_06cf1b9ba8a17374dbfbe2c27f483725
#
_entry.id   06cf1b9ba8a17374dbfbe2c27f483725
#
_cell.length_a   1.000
_cell.length_b   1.000
_cell.length_c   1.000
_cell.angle_alpha   90.00
_cell.angle_beta   90.00
_cell.angle_gamma   90.00
#
_symmetry.space_group_name_H-M   'P 1'
#
loop_
_entity.id
_entity.type
_entity.pdbx_description
1 polymer ?
#
loop_
_entity_poly.entity_id
_entity_poly.type
_entity_poly.pdbx_seq_one_letter_code
_entity_poly.pdbx_strand_id
1 'polypeptide(L)'
;NIQSARATYRVTKADSFPNVNANGDVSHARNINSSNGTTTSHNYSANISASYEIDLFGKVESLNESALQSYLSTQFAANTVKVSLISETINAWLTLATHNEQLKLSTQTVGNLQKAYELTQKKFAAGVISQADVLDANASLKEAQINVISYNTMIKQDKNALELLIAQPLNNELLPKEFKEYENWLMIVKAGISSKVLLTRPDI
;
A
#
# COMPACT_ATOMS: atom_id res chain seq x y z
N ASN A 1 7.34 1.47 11.72
CA ASN A 1 6.48 2.55 12.20
C ASN A 1 7.34 3.77 12.60
N ILE A 2 7.08 4.95 11.98
CA ILE A 2 7.84 6.20 12.19
C ILE A 2 7.88 6.59 13.67
N GLN A 3 6.76 6.45 14.39
CA GLN A 3 6.70 6.78 15.82
C GLN A 3 7.61 5.89 16.66
N SER A 4 7.68 4.59 16.33
CA SER A 4 8.59 3.67 17.01
C SER A 4 10.06 4.04 16.74
N ALA A 5 10.43 4.30 15.49
CA ALA A 5 11.79 4.74 15.17
C ALA A 5 12.17 6.06 15.85
N ARG A 6 11.22 7.01 15.94
CA ARG A 6 11.40 8.26 16.68
C ARG A 6 11.57 8.02 18.19
N ALA A 7 10.81 7.10 18.76
CA ALA A 7 10.94 6.74 20.18
C ALA A 7 12.30 6.09 20.46
N THR A 8 12.75 5.17 19.60
CA THR A 8 14.08 4.55 19.69
C THR A 8 15.18 5.60 19.63
N TYR A 9 15.13 6.54 18.67
CA TYR A 9 16.06 7.65 18.62
C TYR A 9 16.10 8.47 19.91
N ARG A 10 14.93 8.76 20.51
CA ARG A 10 14.84 9.51 21.77
C ARG A 10 15.44 8.73 22.95
N VAL A 11 15.26 7.41 22.97
CA VAL A 11 15.88 6.55 23.99
C VAL A 11 17.41 6.61 23.87
N THR A 12 17.94 6.38 22.67
CA THR A 12 19.40 6.46 22.44
C THR A 12 19.96 7.86 22.77
N LYS A 13 19.21 8.93 22.46
CA LYS A 13 19.59 10.29 22.84
C LYS A 13 19.59 10.50 24.35
N ALA A 14 18.71 9.81 25.09
CA ALA A 14 18.68 9.89 26.54
C ALA A 14 19.95 9.33 27.20
N ASP A 15 20.65 8.40 26.54
CA ASP A 15 21.93 7.86 27.03
C ASP A 15 23.07 8.91 27.07
N SER A 16 22.88 10.06 26.40
CA SER A 16 23.78 11.23 26.50
C SER A 16 23.63 12.02 27.82
N PHE A 17 22.67 11.68 28.64
CA PHE A 17 22.41 12.35 29.93
C PHE A 17 22.72 11.42 31.10
N PRO A 18 23.02 11.98 32.29
CA PRO A 18 23.21 11.18 33.50
C PRO A 18 21.96 10.34 33.80
N ASN A 19 22.17 9.06 34.11
CA ASN A 19 21.12 8.17 34.57
C ASN A 19 21.00 8.28 36.09
N VAL A 20 19.81 8.65 36.59
CA VAL A 20 19.52 8.80 38.00
C VAL A 20 18.50 7.75 38.42
N ASN A 21 18.88 6.89 39.36
CA ASN A 21 18.02 5.85 39.90
C ASN A 21 17.76 6.11 41.35
N ALA A 22 16.48 5.97 41.77
CA ALA A 22 16.07 5.97 43.16
C ALA A 22 15.45 4.60 43.48
N ASN A 23 16.02 3.90 44.43
CA ASN A 23 15.55 2.60 44.89
C ASN A 23 15.15 2.65 46.37
N GLY A 24 13.99 2.11 46.71
CA GLY A 24 13.54 1.88 48.05
C GLY A 24 13.27 0.40 48.29
N ASP A 25 13.84 -0.17 49.32
CA ASP A 25 13.60 -1.55 49.71
C ASP A 25 13.13 -1.64 51.15
N VAL A 26 12.12 -2.49 51.36
CA VAL A 26 11.58 -2.79 52.70
C VAL A 26 11.58 -4.31 52.84
N SER A 27 12.36 -4.81 53.80
CA SER A 27 12.37 -6.23 54.08
C SER A 27 12.03 -6.55 55.53
N HIS A 28 11.18 -7.53 55.74
CA HIS A 28 10.81 -8.10 57.01
C HIS A 28 11.25 -9.59 57.02
N ALA A 29 12.11 -9.89 57.95
CA ALA A 29 12.54 -11.27 58.14
C ALA A 29 12.22 -11.73 59.57
N ARG A 30 11.65 -12.92 59.64
CA ARG A 30 11.41 -13.62 60.92
C ARG A 30 12.24 -14.91 60.93
N ASN A 31 13.24 -14.90 61.80
CA ASN A 31 14.11 -16.04 61.95
C ASN A 31 13.77 -16.79 63.28
N ILE A 32 13.59 -18.09 63.19
CA ILE A 32 13.36 -18.98 64.35
C ILE A 32 14.67 -19.67 64.64
N ASN A 33 15.31 -19.29 65.75
CA ASN A 33 16.52 -19.96 66.23
C ASN A 33 16.15 -20.98 67.30
N SER A 34 16.65 -22.21 67.14
CA SER A 34 16.35 -23.33 68.04
C SER A 34 16.79 -23.14 69.48
N SER A 35 17.65 -22.15 69.77
CA SER A 35 18.21 -21.88 71.08
C SER A 35 17.73 -20.57 71.75
N ASN A 36 17.16 -19.62 71.01
CA ASN A 36 16.86 -18.28 71.56
C ASN A 36 15.48 -17.70 71.15
N GLY A 37 14.61 -18.52 70.60
CA GLY A 37 13.26 -18.06 70.23
C GLY A 37 13.22 -17.38 68.84
N THR A 38 12.16 -16.59 68.62
CA THR A 38 11.88 -15.93 67.32
C THR A 38 12.46 -14.53 67.32
N THR A 39 13.31 -14.21 66.32
CA THR A 39 13.80 -12.84 66.08
C THR A 39 13.15 -12.28 64.84
N THR A 40 12.52 -11.12 64.96
CA THR A 40 11.95 -10.38 63.83
C THR A 40 12.84 -9.15 63.54
N SER A 41 13.32 -9.06 62.30
CA SER A 41 14.08 -7.92 61.81
C SER A 41 13.29 -7.13 60.75
N HIS A 42 13.38 -5.83 60.81
CA HIS A 42 12.81 -4.89 59.85
C HIS A 42 13.97 -4.09 59.29
N ASN A 43 14.12 -4.14 57.99
CA ASN A 43 15.17 -3.39 57.29
C ASN A 43 14.51 -2.43 56.28
N TYR A 44 14.86 -1.16 56.36
CA TYR A 44 14.42 -0.11 55.44
C TYR A 44 15.67 0.47 54.78
N SER A 45 15.72 0.47 53.45
CA SER A 45 16.80 1.13 52.72
C SER A 45 16.24 2.06 51.66
N ALA A 46 16.87 3.20 51.50
CA ALA A 46 16.62 4.14 50.41
C ALA A 46 17.97 4.54 49.82
N ASN A 47 18.08 4.40 48.50
CA ASN A 47 19.29 4.73 47.81
C ASN A 47 19.01 5.54 46.54
N ILE A 48 19.76 6.62 46.32
CA ILE A 48 19.77 7.40 45.12
C ILE A 48 21.16 7.25 44.51
N SER A 49 21.23 6.80 43.26
CA SER A 49 22.48 6.68 42.51
C SER A 49 22.42 7.47 41.20
N ALA A 50 23.50 8.16 40.84
CA ALA A 50 23.66 8.81 39.55
C ALA A 50 24.89 8.23 38.87
N SER A 51 24.74 7.86 37.58
CA SER A 51 25.83 7.40 36.73
C SER A 51 25.85 8.18 35.44
N TYR A 52 27.04 8.53 34.97
CA TYR A 52 27.25 9.25 33.73
C TYR A 52 28.49 8.73 33.01
N GLU A 53 28.34 8.36 31.72
CA GLU A 53 29.45 7.95 30.86
C GLU A 53 29.97 9.18 30.09
N ILE A 54 31.21 9.58 30.35
CA ILE A 54 31.83 10.68 29.63
C ILE A 54 32.27 10.19 28.24
N ASP A 55 31.75 10.79 27.18
CA ASP A 55 32.03 10.38 25.79
C ASP A 55 33.32 10.99 25.26
N LEU A 56 34.45 10.42 25.67
CA LEU A 56 35.80 10.89 25.26
C LEU A 56 36.16 10.53 23.82
N PHE A 57 35.51 9.51 23.25
CA PHE A 57 35.87 8.97 21.93
C PHE A 57 34.69 9.03 20.93
N GLY A 58 33.62 9.76 21.25
CA GLY A 58 32.47 9.94 20.35
C GLY A 58 31.60 8.72 20.15
N LYS A 59 31.63 7.75 21.07
CA LYS A 59 30.80 6.53 21.03
C LYS A 59 29.32 6.87 21.10
N VAL A 60 28.91 7.66 22.10
CA VAL A 60 27.51 8.03 22.33
C VAL A 60 27.00 8.95 21.23
N GLU A 61 27.84 9.90 20.78
CA GLU A 61 27.55 10.79 19.66
C GLU A 61 27.32 9.98 18.36
N SER A 62 28.20 9.02 18.04
CA SER A 62 28.07 8.17 16.85
C SER A 62 26.84 7.27 16.90
N LEU A 63 26.45 6.74 18.08
CA LEU A 63 25.23 5.97 18.27
C LEU A 63 23.98 6.83 18.08
N ASN A 64 24.00 8.07 18.57
CA ASN A 64 22.91 9.02 18.39
C ASN A 64 22.73 9.38 16.92
N GLU A 65 23.82 9.64 16.19
CA GLU A 65 23.79 9.90 14.75
C GLU A 65 23.25 8.69 13.97
N SER A 66 23.72 7.48 14.28
CA SER A 66 23.20 6.25 13.68
C SER A 66 21.70 6.08 13.92
N ALA A 67 21.22 6.33 15.14
CA ALA A 67 19.80 6.26 15.47
C ALA A 67 19.00 7.35 14.76
N LEU A 68 19.54 8.56 14.60
CA LEU A 68 18.92 9.65 13.83
C LEU A 68 18.81 9.28 12.35
N GLN A 69 19.84 8.77 11.73
CA GLN A 69 19.84 8.33 10.33
C GLN A 69 18.84 7.20 10.10
N SER A 70 18.73 6.27 11.04
CA SER A 70 17.72 5.19 11.02
C SER A 70 16.28 5.73 11.10
N TYR A 71 16.04 6.74 11.94
CA TYR A 71 14.75 7.42 12.00
C TYR A 71 14.42 8.15 10.69
N LEU A 72 15.37 8.92 10.13
CA LEU A 72 15.22 9.63 8.85
C LEU A 72 14.94 8.65 7.70
N SER A 73 15.69 7.55 7.62
CA SER A 73 15.45 6.46 6.65
C SER A 73 14.00 5.96 6.70
N THR A 74 13.44 5.79 7.91
CA THR A 74 12.04 5.37 8.08
C THR A 74 11.05 6.43 7.55
N GLN A 75 11.37 7.73 7.68
CA GLN A 75 10.56 8.81 7.10
C GLN A 75 10.57 8.80 5.57
N PHE A 76 11.76 8.66 4.97
CA PHE A 76 11.89 8.57 3.51
C PHE A 76 11.21 7.32 2.96
N ALA A 77 11.34 6.18 3.63
CA ALA A 77 10.62 4.96 3.28
C ALA A 77 9.09 5.16 3.28
N ALA A 78 8.56 5.90 4.25
CA ALA A 78 7.12 6.20 4.27
C ALA A 78 6.69 7.11 3.11
N ASN A 79 7.54 8.05 2.69
CA ASN A 79 7.26 8.88 1.52
C ASN A 79 7.31 8.05 0.22
N THR A 80 8.26 7.13 0.11
CA THR A 80 8.35 6.17 -1.01
C THR A 80 7.08 5.33 -1.12
N VAL A 81 6.59 4.78 0.01
CA VAL A 81 5.33 4.02 0.03
C VAL A 81 4.14 4.87 -0.41
N LYS A 82 4.07 6.15 0.00
CA LYS A 82 3.00 7.06 -0.48
C LYS A 82 3.04 7.23 -2.00
N VAL A 83 4.21 7.47 -2.58
CA VAL A 83 4.37 7.63 -4.03
C VAL A 83 3.98 6.35 -4.76
N SER A 84 4.42 5.18 -4.25
CA SER A 84 4.04 3.88 -4.82
C SER A 84 2.53 3.66 -4.77
N LEU A 85 1.88 3.94 -3.64
CA LEU A 85 0.43 3.79 -3.48
C LEU A 85 -0.34 4.69 -4.46
N ILE A 86 0.09 5.94 -4.62
CA ILE A 86 -0.51 6.86 -5.60
C ILE A 86 -0.36 6.29 -7.02
N SER A 87 0.83 5.81 -7.37
CA SER A 87 1.09 5.22 -8.69
C SER A 87 0.24 3.96 -8.94
N GLU A 88 0.12 3.07 -7.96
CA GLU A 88 -0.73 1.89 -8.05
C GLU A 88 -2.20 2.25 -8.20
N THR A 89 -2.69 3.24 -7.44
CA THR A 89 -4.07 3.72 -7.54
C THR A 89 -4.36 4.30 -8.91
N ILE A 90 -3.44 5.11 -9.46
CA ILE A 90 -3.57 5.66 -10.81
C ILE A 90 -3.60 4.54 -11.86
N ASN A 91 -2.69 3.56 -11.76
CA ASN A 91 -2.64 2.44 -12.69
C ASN A 91 -3.91 1.58 -12.63
N ALA A 92 -4.40 1.28 -11.44
CA ALA A 92 -5.66 0.55 -11.26
C ALA A 92 -6.86 1.30 -11.86
N TRP A 93 -6.90 2.63 -11.67
CA TRP A 93 -7.94 3.48 -12.23
C TRP A 93 -7.88 3.53 -13.77
N LEU A 94 -6.68 3.66 -14.36
CA LEU A 94 -6.49 3.61 -15.82
C LEU A 94 -6.84 2.24 -16.42
N THR A 95 -6.53 1.16 -15.71
CA THR A 95 -6.92 -0.20 -16.09
C THR A 95 -8.44 -0.34 -16.14
N LEU A 96 -9.14 0.13 -15.11
CA LEU A 96 -10.60 0.17 -15.07
C LEU A 96 -11.18 1.00 -16.23
N ALA A 97 -10.59 2.17 -16.53
CA ALA A 97 -10.99 3.01 -17.67
C ALA A 97 -10.83 2.26 -19.00
N THR A 98 -9.72 1.55 -19.17
CA THR A 98 -9.45 0.76 -20.38
C THR A 98 -10.47 -0.37 -20.55
N HIS A 99 -10.77 -1.13 -19.50
CA HIS A 99 -11.75 -2.21 -19.56
C HIS A 99 -13.17 -1.70 -19.82
N ASN A 100 -13.54 -0.52 -19.31
CA ASN A 100 -14.81 0.13 -19.63
C ASN A 100 -14.92 0.46 -21.14
N GLU A 101 -13.86 1.00 -21.74
CA GLU A 101 -13.86 1.30 -23.18
C GLU A 101 -13.88 0.02 -24.02
N GLN A 102 -13.14 -1.04 -23.61
CA GLN A 102 -13.19 -2.35 -24.25
C GLN A 102 -14.59 -2.98 -24.14
N LEU A 103 -15.28 -2.85 -23.02
CA LEU A 103 -16.66 -3.29 -22.86
C LEU A 103 -17.60 -2.59 -23.84
N LYS A 104 -17.47 -1.24 -23.95
CA LYS A 104 -18.24 -0.43 -24.90
C LYS A 104 -18.05 -0.89 -26.33
N LEU A 105 -16.78 -1.06 -26.77
CA LEU A 105 -16.43 -1.54 -28.10
C LEU A 105 -16.95 -2.97 -28.37
N SER A 106 -16.76 -3.87 -27.39
CA SER A 106 -17.26 -5.25 -27.50
C SER A 106 -18.79 -5.31 -27.60
N THR A 107 -19.49 -4.46 -26.87
CA THR A 107 -20.96 -4.37 -26.96
C THR A 107 -21.42 -3.89 -28.34
N GLN A 108 -20.73 -2.91 -28.91
CA GLN A 108 -20.99 -2.46 -30.31
C GLN A 108 -20.71 -3.59 -31.30
N THR A 109 -19.62 -4.34 -31.11
CA THR A 109 -19.26 -5.47 -31.96
C THR A 109 -20.33 -6.56 -31.92
N VAL A 110 -20.84 -6.91 -30.74
CA VAL A 110 -21.99 -7.85 -30.59
C VAL A 110 -23.18 -7.35 -31.38
N GLY A 111 -23.54 -6.06 -31.29
CA GLY A 111 -24.64 -5.49 -32.07
C GLY A 111 -24.46 -5.62 -33.58
N ASN A 112 -23.24 -5.43 -34.09
CA ASN A 112 -22.92 -5.58 -35.51
C ASN A 112 -22.95 -7.03 -35.95
N LEU A 113 -22.36 -7.95 -35.17
CA LEU A 113 -22.36 -9.38 -35.47
C LEU A 113 -23.76 -10.00 -35.37
N GLN A 114 -24.61 -9.51 -34.47
CA GLN A 114 -26.01 -9.92 -34.40
C GLN A 114 -26.75 -9.61 -35.70
N LYS A 115 -26.62 -8.39 -36.23
CA LYS A 115 -27.20 -7.99 -37.52
C LYS A 115 -26.66 -8.83 -38.69
N ALA A 116 -25.34 -9.11 -38.69
CA ALA A 116 -24.71 -9.95 -39.68
C ALA A 116 -25.25 -11.39 -39.63
N TYR A 117 -25.39 -11.96 -38.44
CA TYR A 117 -25.96 -13.29 -38.26
C TYR A 117 -27.41 -13.37 -38.75
N GLU A 118 -28.26 -12.40 -38.42
CA GLU A 118 -29.65 -12.33 -38.90
C GLU A 118 -29.74 -12.24 -40.45
N LEU A 119 -28.84 -11.46 -41.08
CA LEU A 119 -28.76 -11.39 -42.52
C LEU A 119 -28.32 -12.74 -43.12
N THR A 120 -27.34 -13.39 -42.49
CA THR A 120 -26.85 -14.73 -42.92
C THR A 120 -27.98 -15.76 -42.82
N GLN A 121 -28.76 -15.77 -41.76
CA GLN A 121 -29.96 -16.63 -41.61
C GLN A 121 -30.97 -16.41 -42.74
N LYS A 122 -31.25 -15.15 -43.10
CA LYS A 122 -32.16 -14.82 -44.21
C LYS A 122 -31.67 -15.33 -45.56
N LYS A 123 -30.35 -15.20 -45.79
CA LYS A 123 -29.71 -15.71 -47.02
C LYS A 123 -29.76 -17.25 -47.12
N PHE A 124 -29.56 -17.94 -46.00
CA PHE A 124 -29.68 -19.37 -45.90
C PHE A 124 -31.15 -19.82 -46.17
N ALA A 125 -32.13 -19.18 -45.57
CA ALA A 125 -33.55 -19.46 -45.80
C ALA A 125 -33.93 -19.22 -47.27
N ALA A 126 -33.28 -18.31 -47.99
CA ALA A 126 -33.43 -18.09 -49.42
C ALA A 126 -32.60 -19.05 -50.29
N GLY A 127 -31.87 -20.00 -49.70
CA GLY A 127 -31.06 -21.00 -50.45
C GLY A 127 -29.77 -20.43 -51.06
N VAL A 128 -29.33 -19.25 -50.67
CA VAL A 128 -28.17 -18.55 -51.30
C VAL A 128 -26.82 -18.95 -50.69
N ILE A 129 -26.81 -19.41 -49.43
CA ILE A 129 -25.59 -19.80 -48.71
C ILE A 129 -25.76 -21.13 -48.00
N SER A 130 -24.65 -21.69 -47.52
CA SER A 130 -24.62 -22.98 -46.81
C SER A 130 -24.98 -22.85 -45.34
N GLN A 131 -25.37 -23.98 -44.72
CA GLN A 131 -25.57 -24.03 -43.26
C GLN A 131 -24.25 -23.78 -42.49
N ALA A 132 -23.10 -24.12 -43.07
CA ALA A 132 -21.80 -23.85 -42.46
C ALA A 132 -21.59 -22.34 -42.26
N ASP A 133 -21.96 -21.49 -43.23
CA ASP A 133 -21.85 -20.04 -43.13
C ASP A 133 -22.69 -19.47 -41.96
N VAL A 134 -23.87 -20.07 -41.71
CA VAL A 134 -24.72 -19.69 -40.57
C VAL A 134 -24.09 -20.08 -39.23
N LEU A 135 -23.47 -21.26 -39.16
CA LEU A 135 -22.78 -21.73 -37.96
C LEU A 135 -21.57 -20.88 -37.65
N ASP A 136 -20.78 -20.50 -38.67
CA ASP A 136 -19.62 -19.63 -38.53
C ASP A 136 -20.02 -18.22 -38.02
N ALA A 137 -21.06 -17.65 -38.62
CA ALA A 137 -21.60 -16.37 -38.16
C ALA A 137 -22.11 -16.42 -36.70
N ASN A 138 -22.75 -17.52 -36.33
CA ASN A 138 -23.20 -17.76 -34.96
C ASN A 138 -22.02 -17.93 -33.98
N ALA A 139 -20.98 -18.68 -34.37
CA ALA A 139 -19.77 -18.85 -33.58
C ALA A 139 -19.09 -17.51 -33.28
N SER A 140 -18.92 -16.68 -34.33
CA SER A 140 -18.34 -15.31 -34.17
C SER A 140 -19.19 -14.44 -33.24
N LEU A 141 -20.52 -14.50 -33.33
CA LEU A 141 -21.42 -13.79 -32.42
C LEU A 141 -21.24 -14.27 -30.97
N LYS A 142 -21.18 -15.59 -30.75
CA LYS A 142 -21.01 -16.18 -29.42
C LYS A 142 -19.66 -15.79 -28.81
N GLU A 143 -18.60 -15.77 -29.58
CA GLU A 143 -17.28 -15.31 -29.13
C GLU A 143 -17.33 -13.84 -28.68
N ALA A 144 -17.94 -12.97 -29.45
CA ALA A 144 -18.12 -11.57 -29.05
C ALA A 144 -18.96 -11.42 -27.78
N GLN A 145 -20.00 -12.23 -27.59
CA GLN A 145 -20.81 -12.27 -26.36
C GLN A 145 -19.97 -12.70 -25.14
N ILE A 146 -19.08 -13.67 -25.31
CA ILE A 146 -18.15 -14.11 -24.25
C ILE A 146 -17.22 -12.97 -23.87
N ASN A 147 -16.71 -12.21 -24.82
CA ASN A 147 -15.83 -11.06 -24.55
C ASN A 147 -16.55 -9.99 -23.71
N VAL A 148 -17.81 -9.70 -23.99
CA VAL A 148 -18.63 -8.77 -23.16
C VAL A 148 -18.75 -9.27 -21.72
N ILE A 149 -18.98 -10.56 -21.49
CA ILE A 149 -19.07 -11.16 -20.16
C ILE A 149 -17.72 -11.06 -19.44
N SER A 150 -16.63 -11.35 -20.15
CA SER A 150 -15.27 -11.26 -19.64
C SER A 150 -14.93 -9.84 -19.15
N TYR A 151 -15.16 -8.82 -19.99
CA TYR A 151 -14.90 -7.43 -19.60
C TYR A 151 -15.79 -6.96 -18.44
N ASN A 152 -17.05 -7.37 -18.38
CA ASN A 152 -17.91 -7.10 -17.22
C ASN A 152 -17.34 -7.70 -15.92
N THR A 153 -16.72 -8.88 -16.01
CA THR A 153 -16.08 -9.52 -14.85
C THR A 153 -14.81 -8.78 -14.45
N MET A 154 -13.95 -8.42 -15.42
CA MET A 154 -12.73 -7.65 -15.19
C MET A 154 -13.04 -6.29 -14.54
N ILE A 155 -14.03 -5.56 -15.02
CA ILE A 155 -14.48 -4.28 -14.45
C ILE A 155 -14.87 -4.41 -12.97
N LYS A 156 -15.58 -5.48 -12.60
CA LYS A 156 -15.93 -5.75 -11.21
C LYS A 156 -14.70 -6.03 -10.35
N GLN A 157 -13.74 -6.80 -10.89
CA GLN A 157 -12.48 -7.10 -10.21
C GLN A 157 -11.64 -5.84 -10.03
N ASP A 158 -11.51 -5.01 -11.06
CA ASP A 158 -10.78 -3.74 -11.01
C ASP A 158 -11.38 -2.78 -9.99
N LYS A 159 -12.72 -2.70 -9.95
CA LYS A 159 -13.42 -1.89 -8.95
C LYS A 159 -13.09 -2.35 -7.53
N ASN A 160 -13.15 -3.65 -7.28
CA ASN A 160 -12.81 -4.21 -5.97
C ASN A 160 -11.32 -3.96 -5.61
N ALA A 161 -10.41 -4.11 -6.58
CA ALA A 161 -8.99 -3.82 -6.39
C ALA A 161 -8.76 -2.33 -6.04
N LEU A 162 -9.46 -1.44 -6.71
CA LEU A 162 -9.36 0.00 -6.46
C LEU A 162 -9.95 0.37 -5.08
N GLU A 163 -11.07 -0.22 -4.68
CA GLU A 163 -11.66 -0.07 -3.33
C GLU A 163 -10.71 -0.55 -2.24
N LEU A 164 -9.98 -1.64 -2.49
CA LEU A 164 -8.96 -2.16 -1.57
C LEU A 164 -7.79 -1.18 -1.41
N LEU A 165 -7.29 -0.61 -2.51
CA LEU A 165 -6.18 0.36 -2.48
C LEU A 165 -6.55 1.65 -1.73
N ILE A 166 -7.80 2.11 -1.88
CA ILE A 166 -8.29 3.35 -1.24
C ILE A 166 -8.80 3.08 0.18
N ALA A 167 -9.01 1.82 0.55
CA ALA A 167 -9.59 1.36 1.83
C ALA A 167 -10.97 1.95 2.13
N GLN A 168 -11.76 2.28 1.11
CA GLN A 168 -13.15 2.76 1.24
C GLN A 168 -13.94 2.43 -0.03
N PRO A 169 -15.27 2.28 0.11
CA PRO A 169 -16.14 2.06 -1.05
C PRO A 169 -16.08 3.26 -2.00
N LEU A 170 -15.98 2.97 -3.28
CA LEU A 170 -15.92 3.99 -4.33
C LEU A 170 -17.30 4.55 -4.65
N ASN A 171 -17.39 5.89 -4.64
CA ASN A 171 -18.54 6.57 -5.24
C ASN A 171 -18.50 6.39 -6.77
N ASN A 172 -19.66 6.06 -7.37
CA ASN A 172 -19.79 5.88 -8.82
C ASN A 172 -19.42 7.15 -9.63
N GLU A 173 -19.43 8.32 -9.00
CA GLU A 173 -19.01 9.58 -9.63
C GLU A 173 -17.50 9.66 -9.89
N LEU A 174 -16.71 8.94 -9.10
CA LEU A 174 -15.24 8.90 -9.22
C LEU A 174 -14.76 7.84 -10.21
N LEU A 175 -15.67 7.00 -10.72
CA LEU A 175 -15.34 5.97 -11.69
C LEU A 175 -15.14 6.58 -13.09
N PRO A 176 -14.15 6.10 -13.85
CA PRO A 176 -13.91 6.58 -15.21
C PRO A 176 -15.10 6.23 -16.12
N LYS A 177 -15.67 7.24 -16.77
CA LYS A 177 -16.79 7.03 -17.71
C LYS A 177 -16.30 6.85 -19.14
N GLU A 178 -15.39 7.70 -19.60
CA GLU A 178 -14.79 7.64 -20.95
C GLU A 178 -13.30 7.99 -20.91
N PHE A 179 -12.47 7.26 -21.66
CA PHE A 179 -11.03 7.49 -21.69
C PHE A 179 -10.63 8.83 -22.31
N LYS A 180 -11.43 9.33 -23.26
CA LYS A 180 -11.17 10.62 -23.94
C LYS A 180 -11.16 11.84 -23.03
N GLU A 181 -11.87 11.80 -21.91
CA GLU A 181 -11.89 12.91 -20.95
C GLU A 181 -10.51 13.13 -20.29
N TYR A 182 -9.61 12.14 -20.39
CA TYR A 182 -8.33 12.09 -19.66
C TYR A 182 -7.10 12.20 -20.59
N GLU A 183 -7.29 12.41 -21.88
CA GLU A 183 -6.20 12.50 -22.88
C GLU A 183 -5.18 13.61 -22.56
N ASN A 184 -5.61 14.70 -21.91
CA ASN A 184 -4.77 15.83 -21.50
C ASN A 184 -4.44 15.87 -20.00
N TRP A 185 -4.74 14.79 -19.29
CA TRP A 185 -4.60 14.74 -17.84
C TRP A 185 -3.15 14.55 -17.39
N LEU A 186 -2.36 13.86 -18.19
CA LEU A 186 -0.94 13.69 -17.93
C LEU A 186 -0.19 14.90 -18.51
N MET A 187 0.50 15.61 -17.61
CA MET A 187 1.41 16.69 -18.02
C MET A 187 2.50 16.11 -18.92
N ILE A 188 2.61 16.64 -20.15
CA ILE A 188 3.68 16.23 -21.06
C ILE A 188 5.01 16.67 -20.46
N VAL A 189 5.81 15.70 -20.06
CA VAL A 189 7.16 15.93 -19.56
C VAL A 189 8.04 16.32 -20.74
N LYS A 190 8.52 17.58 -20.76
CA LYS A 190 9.38 18.08 -21.84
C LYS A 190 10.73 17.37 -21.79
N ALA A 191 11.27 17.05 -22.97
CA ALA A 191 12.65 16.57 -23.07
C ALA A 191 13.64 17.62 -22.52
N GLY A 192 14.73 17.15 -21.87
CA GLY A 192 15.78 18.05 -21.32
C GLY A 192 15.59 18.43 -19.84
N ILE A 193 14.73 17.72 -19.10
CA ILE A 193 14.66 17.86 -17.63
C ILE A 193 16.02 17.47 -17.03
N SER A 194 16.55 18.34 -16.15
CA SER A 194 17.79 18.08 -15.44
C SER A 194 17.69 16.83 -14.57
N SER A 195 18.74 15.99 -14.58
CA SER A 195 18.85 14.83 -13.68
C SER A 195 18.81 15.21 -12.19
N LYS A 196 18.98 16.50 -11.83
CA LYS A 196 18.80 17.00 -10.46
C LYS A 196 17.40 16.73 -9.90
N VAL A 197 16.39 16.56 -10.74
CA VAL A 197 15.03 16.14 -10.30
C VAL A 197 15.07 14.77 -9.62
N LEU A 198 15.99 13.90 -9.98
CA LEU A 198 16.17 12.60 -9.32
C LEU A 198 16.56 12.74 -7.84
N LEU A 199 17.25 13.81 -7.47
CA LEU A 199 17.66 14.09 -6.08
C LEU A 199 16.46 14.49 -5.18
N THR A 200 15.30 14.78 -5.77
CA THR A 200 14.07 15.05 -5.00
C THR A 200 13.28 13.79 -4.69
N ARG A 201 13.71 12.65 -5.23
CA ARG A 201 13.04 11.36 -4.98
C ARG A 201 13.37 10.87 -3.58
N PRO A 202 12.38 10.37 -2.82
CA PRO A 202 12.59 9.93 -1.45
C PRO A 202 13.28 8.56 -1.34
N ASP A 203 13.48 7.85 -2.46
CA ASP A 203 14.12 6.54 -2.54
C ASP A 203 15.61 6.61 -2.97
N ILE A 204 16.13 7.79 -3.29
CA ILE A 204 17.53 8.10 -3.59
C ILE A 204 18.15 8.93 -2.44
#